data_9702e5fb4144757829f64bb3dbed61f2
#
_entry.id   9702e5fb4144757829f64bb3dbed61f2
#
_cell.length_a   1.000
_cell.length_b   1.000
_cell.length_c   1.000
_cell.angle_alpha   90.00
_cell.angle_beta   90.00
_cell.angle_gamma   90.00
#
_symmetry.space_group_name_H-M   'P 1'
#
loop_
_entity.id
_entity.type
_entity.pdbx_description
1 polymer ?
#
loop_
_entity_poly.entity_id
_entity_poly.type
_entity_poly.pdbx_seq_one_letter_code
_entity_poly.pdbx_strand_id
1 'polypeptide(L)'
;MRILSLYFGHDANLTLLEDGVPVVVLEKERLTRVKHDRGPMDLDAILEEYGWTPESIDAVVINPYLRPARDGKPFEWVLEGERYDRRPDYMQDGWVGPPEGRMSRHRIQLFGRWYDGYAVDHHLSHVAGALFTSPFEEAGVLTADGGGDLRACALAWGSGHRIQAIEYGWGHEKKKMQLNIGAVWASIGEYSFGMKRLEGAGKLMGLASYGTPQEEIVAALKEQMLYHAFTPFQTGKFGTGDELRLDPKDRFAQDVCASLEKLTTDLYLEAAARMKAWKPMDRLVMTGGCSMNCIANTAVHKSRLFADTWVQAQPHDGGLSLGQALFVWHHVLGNARTPKALPPYLGTDAGAVSERVIPDIVRFLEAGRSVGLCYGRAESGPRALGHRSILLDPRIPDGKDRLNREVKHREWYRPYAPMVLGDWGVPSKFMSYIIPTNASEVPAVTHVDGTTRPQIVDDGDDPFIVKLLKAWRDKTGCGLILNTSFNSQEPLVNTVNEARATWNRTGLDVLVTPEGIELKDNSKTEAESTKTRN
;
A
#
# COMPACT_ATOMS: atom_id res chain seq x y z
N MET A 1 23.10 14.85 -8.18
CA MET A 1 23.41 13.40 -8.11
C MET A 1 22.17 12.60 -8.43
N ARG A 2 22.27 11.68 -9.39
CA ARG A 2 21.20 10.84 -9.89
C ARG A 2 21.37 9.40 -9.44
N ILE A 3 20.38 8.90 -8.68
CA ILE A 3 20.37 7.53 -8.15
C ILE A 3 19.25 6.75 -8.83
N LEU A 4 19.60 5.63 -9.46
CA LEU A 4 18.65 4.63 -9.96
C LEU A 4 18.50 3.53 -8.92
N SER A 5 17.32 3.37 -8.36
CA SER A 5 17.02 2.33 -7.38
C SER A 5 16.02 1.33 -7.91
N LEU A 6 16.29 0.04 -7.72
CA LEU A 6 15.58 -1.06 -8.36
C LEU A 6 15.19 -2.14 -7.35
N TYR A 7 13.92 -2.53 -7.37
CA TYR A 7 13.41 -3.69 -6.67
C TYR A 7 12.62 -4.57 -7.63
N PHE A 8 12.99 -5.84 -7.78
CA PHE A 8 12.42 -6.77 -8.77
C PHE A 8 11.73 -8.00 -8.15
N GLY A 9 11.39 -7.95 -6.86
CA GLY A 9 10.55 -8.95 -6.19
C GLY A 9 9.10 -8.92 -6.69
N HIS A 10 8.17 -9.48 -5.94
CA HIS A 10 6.75 -9.18 -6.15
C HIS A 10 6.53 -7.68 -5.89
N ASP A 11 5.59 -7.06 -6.57
CA ASP A 11 5.43 -5.60 -6.57
C ASP A 11 6.71 -4.86 -7.05
N ALA A 12 7.33 -5.39 -8.13
CA ALA A 12 8.55 -4.81 -8.70
C ALA A 12 8.37 -3.31 -8.95
N ASN A 13 9.39 -2.53 -8.56
CA ASN A 13 9.34 -1.08 -8.66
C ASN A 13 10.73 -0.47 -8.87
N LEU A 14 10.75 0.74 -9.39
CA LEU A 14 11.96 1.54 -9.53
C LEU A 14 11.71 2.97 -9.04
N THR A 15 12.80 3.62 -8.64
CA THR A 15 12.83 5.04 -8.30
C THR A 15 13.98 5.72 -9.03
N LEU A 16 13.67 6.81 -9.72
CA LEU A 16 14.65 7.79 -10.15
C LEU A 16 14.69 8.90 -9.11
N LEU A 17 15.83 9.07 -8.43
CA LEU A 17 16.04 10.09 -7.41
C LEU A 17 17.09 11.08 -7.90
N GLU A 18 16.78 12.37 -7.92
CA GLU A 18 17.73 13.44 -8.26
C GLU A 18 17.86 14.41 -7.09
N ASP A 19 19.08 14.53 -6.56
CA ASP A 19 19.43 15.41 -5.43
C ASP A 19 18.48 15.24 -4.21
N GLY A 20 18.10 13.99 -3.93
CA GLY A 20 17.22 13.61 -2.82
C GLY A 20 15.72 13.77 -3.10
N VAL A 21 15.35 14.24 -4.29
CA VAL A 21 13.94 14.39 -4.70
C VAL A 21 13.57 13.26 -5.65
N PRO A 22 12.50 12.49 -5.37
CA PRO A 22 12.01 11.48 -6.30
C PRO A 22 11.48 12.14 -7.59
N VAL A 23 12.15 11.87 -8.71
CA VAL A 23 11.68 12.27 -10.06
C VAL A 23 10.46 11.43 -10.42
N VAL A 24 10.55 10.12 -10.18
CA VAL A 24 9.44 9.18 -10.39
C VAL A 24 9.62 7.94 -9.53
N VAL A 25 8.50 7.34 -9.13
CA VAL A 25 8.42 5.98 -8.57
C VAL A 25 7.43 5.18 -9.40
N LEU A 26 7.91 4.15 -10.09
CA LEU A 26 7.11 3.32 -10.97
C LEU A 26 6.96 1.92 -10.40
N GLU A 27 5.72 1.47 -10.29
CA GLU A 27 5.35 0.10 -9.95
C GLU A 27 5.12 -0.67 -11.28
N LYS A 28 5.80 -1.80 -11.47
CA LYS A 28 5.72 -2.60 -12.71
C LYS A 28 4.29 -3.01 -13.05
N GLU A 29 3.50 -3.35 -12.03
CA GLU A 29 2.09 -3.71 -12.23
C GLU A 29 1.29 -2.64 -12.97
N ARG A 30 1.65 -1.34 -12.78
CA ARG A 30 0.99 -0.21 -13.45
C ARG A 30 1.34 -0.14 -14.93
N LEU A 31 2.55 -0.58 -15.30
CA LEU A 31 3.03 -0.60 -16.68
C LEU A 31 2.53 -1.83 -17.45
N THR A 32 2.55 -3.01 -16.81
CA THR A 32 2.20 -4.28 -17.46
C THR A 32 0.73 -4.68 -17.30
N ARG A 33 -0.01 -4.02 -16.44
CA ARG A 33 -1.41 -4.33 -16.07
C ARG A 33 -1.57 -5.70 -15.38
N VAL A 34 -0.49 -6.25 -14.84
CA VAL A 34 -0.47 -7.52 -14.10
C VAL A 34 -0.18 -7.25 -12.64
N LYS A 35 -1.13 -7.57 -11.75
CA LYS A 35 -0.98 -7.37 -10.30
C LYS A 35 0.22 -8.12 -9.75
N HIS A 36 0.93 -7.46 -8.83
CA HIS A 36 2.10 -8.02 -8.15
C HIS A 36 3.18 -8.50 -9.13
N ASP A 37 3.28 -7.88 -10.31
CA ASP A 37 4.25 -8.25 -11.33
C ASP A 37 5.68 -8.11 -10.80
N ARG A 38 6.52 -9.05 -11.22
CA ARG A 38 7.90 -9.22 -10.73
C ARG A 38 8.91 -9.18 -11.86
N GLY A 39 10.17 -9.04 -11.50
CA GLY A 39 11.27 -9.05 -12.47
C GLY A 39 11.51 -7.68 -13.12
N PRO A 40 12.43 -7.63 -14.08
CA PRO A 40 12.91 -6.38 -14.67
C PRO A 40 11.82 -5.61 -15.42
N MET A 41 12.04 -4.31 -15.56
CA MET A 41 11.28 -3.38 -16.40
C MET A 41 12.14 -2.96 -17.59
N ASP A 42 11.54 -2.36 -18.60
CA ASP A 42 12.24 -1.75 -19.73
C ASP A 42 12.90 -0.45 -19.26
N LEU A 43 14.16 -0.58 -18.78
CA LEU A 43 14.87 0.56 -18.20
C LEU A 43 15.28 1.58 -19.26
N ASP A 44 15.59 1.16 -20.49
CA ASP A 44 15.99 2.08 -21.55
C ASP A 44 14.83 3.01 -21.90
N ALA A 45 13.63 2.48 -22.12
CA ALA A 45 12.43 3.26 -22.38
C ALA A 45 12.07 4.20 -21.21
N ILE A 46 12.22 3.71 -19.96
CA ILE A 46 11.92 4.53 -18.78
C ILE A 46 12.94 5.67 -18.63
N LEU A 47 14.22 5.43 -18.79
CA LEU A 47 15.22 6.48 -18.71
C LEU A 47 14.98 7.55 -19.78
N GLU A 48 14.69 7.13 -21.03
CA GLU A 48 14.36 8.05 -22.13
C GLU A 48 13.13 8.91 -21.80
N GLU A 49 12.05 8.31 -21.29
CA GLU A 49 10.81 9.02 -20.91
C GLU A 49 11.08 10.16 -19.90
N TYR A 50 12.00 9.93 -18.93
CA TYR A 50 12.32 10.90 -17.89
C TYR A 50 13.57 11.75 -18.19
N GLY A 51 14.12 11.68 -19.41
CA GLY A 51 15.27 12.48 -19.84
C GLY A 51 16.58 12.09 -19.15
N TRP A 52 16.69 10.84 -18.71
CA TRP A 52 17.91 10.28 -18.16
C TRP A 52 18.63 9.44 -19.23
N THR A 53 19.94 9.36 -19.13
CA THR A 53 20.76 8.44 -19.92
C THR A 53 21.59 7.56 -18.99
N PRO A 54 22.07 6.40 -19.43
CA PRO A 54 22.99 5.59 -18.62
C PRO A 54 24.18 6.38 -18.07
N GLU A 55 24.69 7.35 -18.83
CA GLU A 55 25.81 8.22 -18.43
C GLU A 55 25.45 9.21 -17.33
N SER A 56 24.18 9.55 -17.22
CA SER A 56 23.70 10.51 -16.23
C SER A 56 23.48 9.91 -14.83
N ILE A 57 23.59 8.58 -14.70
CA ILE A 57 23.40 7.86 -13.44
C ILE A 57 24.71 7.85 -12.67
N ASP A 58 24.68 8.38 -11.43
CA ASP A 58 25.85 8.40 -10.54
C ASP A 58 25.93 7.16 -9.67
N ALA A 59 24.81 6.58 -9.25
CA ALA A 59 24.78 5.39 -8.40
C ALA A 59 23.56 4.51 -8.68
N VAL A 60 23.73 3.20 -8.45
CA VAL A 60 22.67 2.19 -8.57
C VAL A 60 22.43 1.52 -7.22
N VAL A 61 21.15 1.40 -6.82
CA VAL A 61 20.76 0.74 -5.56
C VAL A 61 19.85 -0.44 -5.86
N ILE A 62 20.09 -1.57 -5.21
CA ILE A 62 19.34 -2.81 -5.43
C ILE A 62 19.03 -3.52 -4.12
N ASN A 63 18.07 -4.46 -4.17
CA ASN A 63 18.00 -5.52 -3.17
C ASN A 63 18.89 -6.70 -3.62
N PRO A 64 19.85 -7.16 -2.81
CA PRO A 64 20.89 -8.10 -3.22
C PRO A 64 20.40 -9.53 -3.48
N TYR A 65 19.16 -9.81 -3.09
CA TYR A 65 18.61 -11.17 -3.13
C TYR A 65 17.60 -11.40 -4.24
N LEU A 66 17.40 -10.38 -5.06
CA LEU A 66 16.62 -10.55 -6.26
C LEU A 66 17.41 -11.42 -7.25
N ARG A 67 16.95 -12.65 -7.47
CA ARG A 67 17.46 -13.48 -8.54
C ARG A 67 16.99 -12.89 -9.87
N PRO A 68 17.86 -12.85 -10.89
CA PRO A 68 17.42 -12.56 -12.26
C PRO A 68 16.28 -13.53 -12.63
N ALA A 69 15.32 -13.05 -13.40
CA ALA A 69 14.15 -13.83 -13.78
C ALA A 69 14.57 -15.17 -14.44
N ARG A 70 13.82 -16.24 -14.15
CA ARG A 70 14.04 -17.59 -14.71
C ARG A 70 13.77 -17.69 -16.22
N ASP A 71 13.32 -16.64 -16.88
CA ASP A 71 12.78 -16.65 -18.24
C ASP A 71 13.83 -16.36 -19.32
N GLY A 72 15.11 -16.65 -19.05
CA GLY A 72 16.14 -16.77 -20.11
C GLY A 72 16.59 -15.47 -20.77
N LYS A 73 16.19 -14.28 -20.31
CA LYS A 73 16.82 -13.01 -20.68
C LYS A 73 17.66 -12.55 -19.50
N PRO A 74 18.99 -12.51 -19.65
CA PRO A 74 19.87 -12.15 -18.56
C PRO A 74 19.76 -10.64 -18.29
N PHE A 75 19.12 -10.27 -17.20
CA PHE A 75 19.52 -9.09 -16.49
C PHE A 75 20.77 -9.49 -15.71
N GLU A 76 21.91 -9.45 -16.36
CA GLU A 76 23.18 -9.81 -15.74
C GLU A 76 23.63 -8.64 -14.86
N TRP A 77 23.28 -8.73 -13.57
CA TRP A 77 24.01 -8.02 -12.54
C TRP A 77 25.35 -8.72 -12.37
N VAL A 78 26.41 -8.11 -12.80
CA VAL A 78 27.71 -8.47 -12.29
C VAL A 78 27.93 -7.65 -11.04
N LEU A 79 27.94 -8.28 -9.88
CA LEU A 79 28.27 -7.67 -8.60
C LEU A 79 29.72 -7.99 -8.28
N GLU A 80 30.55 -6.97 -8.18
CA GLU A 80 31.87 -7.06 -7.56
C GLU A 80 31.81 -6.52 -6.14
N GLY A 81 32.33 -7.29 -5.17
CA GLY A 81 32.35 -6.97 -3.76
C GLY A 81 31.69 -8.02 -2.88
N GLU A 82 31.99 -7.99 -1.60
CA GLU A 82 31.40 -8.91 -0.64
C GLU A 82 29.96 -8.51 -0.33
N ARG A 83 29.03 -9.48 -0.42
CA ARG A 83 27.66 -9.28 0.00
C ARG A 83 27.62 -9.27 1.53
N TYR A 84 26.74 -8.45 2.13
CA TYR A 84 26.49 -8.57 3.55
C TYR A 84 25.96 -9.98 3.87
N ASP A 85 26.43 -10.57 4.97
CA ASP A 85 26.08 -11.96 5.29
C ASP A 85 24.61 -12.06 5.74
N ARG A 86 23.88 -12.96 5.11
CA ARG A 86 22.50 -13.31 5.51
C ARG A 86 22.47 -14.11 6.81
N ARG A 87 23.57 -14.73 7.15
CA ARG A 87 23.55 -15.87 8.05
C ARG A 87 23.85 -15.54 9.51
N PRO A 88 24.68 -15.92 10.28
CA PRO A 88 24.31 -16.50 11.56
C PRO A 88 23.84 -15.51 12.60
N ASP A 89 24.31 -14.29 12.63
CA ASP A 89 23.98 -13.33 13.69
C ASP A 89 22.59 -12.71 13.53
N TYR A 90 22.10 -12.67 12.30
CA TYR A 90 20.77 -12.15 11.95
C TYR A 90 19.63 -13.14 12.17
N MET A 91 19.95 -14.41 12.39
CA MET A 91 18.95 -15.45 12.69
C MET A 91 18.64 -15.56 14.18
N GLN A 92 19.27 -14.74 15.02
CA GLN A 92 18.92 -14.61 16.42
C GLN A 92 17.80 -13.58 16.56
N ASP A 93 16.70 -13.97 17.18
CA ASP A 93 15.66 -13.03 17.57
C ASP A 93 16.27 -11.97 18.51
N GLY A 94 15.89 -10.70 18.29
CA GLY A 94 16.39 -9.60 19.09
C GLY A 94 17.78 -9.09 18.70
N TRP A 95 18.29 -9.41 17.52
CA TRP A 95 19.51 -8.76 17.04
C TRP A 95 19.30 -7.25 16.90
N VAL A 96 20.13 -6.49 17.59
CA VAL A 96 20.16 -5.02 17.53
C VAL A 96 21.53 -4.60 17.01
N GLY A 97 21.54 -3.74 15.99
CA GLY A 97 22.80 -3.25 15.44
C GLY A 97 22.65 -2.01 14.60
N PRO A 98 23.79 -1.50 14.12
CA PRO A 98 23.80 -0.36 13.23
C PRO A 98 23.26 -0.75 11.84
N PRO A 99 22.54 0.17 11.16
CA PRO A 99 21.97 -0.10 9.85
C PRO A 99 23.02 -0.40 8.77
N GLU A 100 24.26 0.07 8.93
CA GLU A 100 25.38 -0.17 8.02
C GLU A 100 25.71 -1.68 7.91
N GLY A 101 25.43 -2.47 8.95
CA GLY A 101 25.56 -3.93 8.89
C GLY A 101 24.51 -4.63 8.01
N ARG A 102 23.53 -3.88 7.49
CA ARG A 102 22.44 -4.36 6.64
C ARG A 102 22.45 -3.75 5.24
N MET A 103 23.60 -3.25 4.85
CA MET A 103 23.88 -2.81 3.48
C MET A 103 25.29 -3.25 3.07
N SER A 104 25.54 -3.31 1.78
CA SER A 104 26.89 -3.52 1.23
C SER A 104 27.13 -2.60 0.03
N ARG A 105 28.39 -2.23 -0.15
CA ARG A 105 28.83 -1.47 -1.32
C ARG A 105 29.32 -2.42 -2.39
N HIS A 106 28.97 -2.12 -3.63
CA HIS A 106 29.31 -2.93 -4.79
C HIS A 106 29.70 -2.04 -5.97
N ARG A 107 30.32 -2.65 -6.95
CA ARG A 107 30.24 -2.16 -8.32
C ARG A 107 29.17 -2.96 -9.03
N ILE A 108 28.24 -2.28 -9.68
CA ILE A 108 27.10 -2.89 -10.38
C ILE A 108 27.24 -2.61 -11.87
N GLN A 109 27.29 -3.67 -12.69
CA GLN A 109 27.25 -3.52 -14.13
C GLN A 109 25.81 -3.46 -14.62
N LEU A 110 25.47 -2.39 -15.32
CA LEU A 110 24.16 -2.15 -15.93
C LEU A 110 24.37 -1.34 -17.23
N PHE A 111 23.59 -1.56 -18.27
CA PHE A 111 23.76 -0.89 -19.58
C PHE A 111 25.18 -1.04 -20.17
N GLY A 112 25.86 -2.15 -19.90
CA GLY A 112 27.26 -2.35 -20.30
C GLY A 112 28.29 -1.49 -19.55
N ARG A 113 27.89 -0.75 -18.51
CA ARG A 113 28.74 0.18 -17.70
C ARG A 113 28.79 -0.26 -16.25
N TRP A 114 29.84 0.17 -15.56
CA TRP A 114 30.00 -0.04 -14.13
C TRP A 114 29.64 1.23 -13.36
N TYR A 115 28.79 1.07 -12.34
CA TYR A 115 28.34 2.10 -11.43
C TYR A 115 28.79 1.80 -10.01
N ASP A 116 29.01 2.85 -9.20
CA ASP A 116 29.01 2.70 -7.76
C ASP A 116 27.62 2.21 -7.33
N GLY A 117 27.59 1.16 -6.51
CA GLY A 117 26.36 0.49 -6.19
C GLY A 117 26.22 0.14 -4.73
N TYR A 118 24.96 0.02 -4.32
CA TYR A 118 24.60 -0.35 -2.96
C TYR A 118 23.55 -1.44 -2.99
N ALA A 119 23.74 -2.44 -2.13
CA ALA A 119 22.72 -3.43 -1.85
C ALA A 119 22.16 -3.16 -0.45
N VAL A 120 20.83 -2.98 -0.34
CA VAL A 120 20.16 -2.59 0.90
C VAL A 120 19.14 -3.66 1.30
N ASP A 121 19.15 -4.04 2.58
CA ASP A 121 18.23 -5.00 3.16
C ASP A 121 16.76 -4.58 3.00
N HIS A 122 15.88 -5.56 2.88
CA HIS A 122 14.45 -5.37 2.67
C HIS A 122 13.79 -4.53 3.77
N HIS A 123 13.94 -4.93 5.04
CA HIS A 123 13.32 -4.18 6.15
C HIS A 123 13.99 -2.84 6.39
N LEU A 124 15.29 -2.72 6.16
CA LEU A 124 15.98 -1.44 6.20
C LEU A 124 15.45 -0.49 5.11
N SER A 125 15.10 -1.01 3.94
CA SER A 125 14.44 -0.24 2.87
C SER A 125 13.06 0.27 3.32
N HIS A 126 12.25 -0.57 3.95
CA HIS A 126 10.99 -0.15 4.56
C HIS A 126 11.19 0.93 5.63
N VAL A 127 12.16 0.74 6.53
CA VAL A 127 12.48 1.71 7.60
C VAL A 127 12.85 3.07 7.01
N ALA A 128 13.74 3.08 6.01
CA ALA A 128 14.20 4.32 5.38
C ALA A 128 13.08 5.02 4.62
N GLY A 129 12.29 4.26 3.82
CA GLY A 129 11.12 4.78 3.15
C GLY A 129 10.16 5.44 4.11
N ALA A 130 9.81 4.77 5.20
CA ALA A 130 8.89 5.27 6.19
C ALA A 130 9.41 6.51 6.95
N LEU A 131 10.62 6.45 7.47
CA LEU A 131 11.21 7.54 8.24
C LEU A 131 11.41 8.77 7.36
N PHE A 132 12.05 8.62 6.21
CA PHE A 132 12.48 9.76 5.40
C PHE A 132 11.34 10.40 4.60
N THR A 133 10.21 9.72 4.44
CA THR A 133 8.99 10.31 3.84
C THR A 133 7.99 10.81 4.88
N SER A 134 8.23 10.58 6.18
CA SER A 134 7.36 11.05 7.27
C SER A 134 7.56 12.55 7.57
N PRO A 135 6.58 13.20 8.22
CA PRO A 135 6.73 14.59 8.66
C PRO A 135 7.58 14.74 9.94
N PHE A 136 8.12 13.66 10.50
CA PHE A 136 8.76 13.66 11.81
C PHE A 136 10.28 13.81 11.70
N GLU A 137 10.88 14.67 12.52
CA GLU A 137 12.34 14.78 12.64
C GLU A 137 12.94 13.54 13.29
N GLU A 138 12.30 13.04 14.35
CA GLU A 138 12.68 11.83 15.08
C GLU A 138 11.46 10.92 15.21
N ALA A 139 11.64 9.63 14.96
CA ALA A 139 10.58 8.64 15.14
C ALA A 139 11.13 7.23 15.37
N GLY A 140 10.35 6.43 16.11
CA GLY A 140 10.42 4.97 16.02
C GLY A 140 9.78 4.49 14.72
N VAL A 141 10.26 3.37 14.22
CA VAL A 141 9.69 2.72 13.02
C VAL A 141 9.38 1.27 13.34
N LEU A 142 8.15 0.88 13.10
CA LEU A 142 7.69 -0.52 13.13
C LEU A 142 7.52 -1.01 11.69
N THR A 143 8.26 -2.03 11.29
CA THR A 143 8.00 -2.75 10.04
C THR A 143 7.33 -4.09 10.34
N ALA A 144 6.26 -4.42 9.61
CA ALA A 144 5.64 -5.75 9.65
C ALA A 144 5.21 -6.15 8.24
N ASP A 145 5.62 -7.35 7.81
CA ASP A 145 5.44 -7.81 6.44
C ASP A 145 5.13 -9.31 6.37
N GLY A 146 4.94 -9.83 5.15
CA GLY A 146 4.85 -11.25 4.85
C GLY A 146 6.20 -11.95 4.84
N GLY A 147 7.28 -11.21 4.72
CA GLY A 147 8.66 -11.68 4.81
C GLY A 147 9.56 -11.12 3.71
N GLY A 148 10.73 -10.65 4.10
CA GLY A 148 11.80 -10.19 3.22
C GLY A 148 13.16 -10.44 3.87
N ASP A 149 14.14 -10.88 3.08
CA ASP A 149 15.50 -11.19 3.53
C ASP A 149 15.54 -12.06 4.80
N LEU A 150 14.68 -13.08 4.85
CA LEU A 150 14.51 -14.05 5.94
C LEU A 150 13.90 -13.47 7.24
N ARG A 151 13.32 -12.30 7.21
CA ARG A 151 12.65 -11.64 8.33
C ARG A 151 11.24 -11.23 7.96
N ALA A 152 10.37 -11.08 8.95
CA ALA A 152 9.01 -10.63 8.76
C ALA A 152 8.73 -9.26 9.39
N CYS A 153 9.58 -8.81 10.29
CA CYS A 153 9.41 -7.56 11.01
C CYS A 153 10.74 -7.01 11.52
N ALA A 154 10.75 -5.71 11.80
CA ALA A 154 11.82 -5.04 12.51
C ALA A 154 11.29 -3.83 13.27
N LEU A 155 12.00 -3.46 14.35
CA LEU A 155 11.89 -2.17 15.02
C LEU A 155 13.14 -1.35 14.72
N ALA A 156 12.98 -0.07 14.47
CA ALA A 156 14.08 0.84 14.26
C ALA A 156 13.77 2.22 14.83
N TRP A 157 14.78 3.05 14.96
CA TRP A 157 14.57 4.47 15.23
C TRP A 157 15.59 5.33 14.51
N GLY A 158 15.21 6.55 14.23
CA GLY A 158 16.09 7.48 13.55
C GLY A 158 15.75 8.93 13.85
N SER A 159 16.70 9.80 13.57
CA SER A 159 16.60 11.25 13.77
C SER A 159 17.35 11.98 12.65
N GLY A 160 16.76 13.06 12.14
CA GLY A 160 17.31 13.81 11.03
C GLY A 160 17.46 12.94 9.78
N HIS A 161 18.68 12.91 9.27
CA HIS A 161 19.05 12.14 8.09
C HIS A 161 19.62 10.74 8.41
N ARG A 162 19.54 10.27 9.68
CA ARG A 162 20.15 9.00 10.09
C ARG A 162 19.16 8.06 10.75
N ILE A 163 19.21 6.81 10.35
CA ILE A 163 18.68 5.68 11.12
C ILE A 163 19.76 5.31 12.14
N GLN A 164 19.41 5.24 13.43
CA GLN A 164 20.38 5.08 14.52
C GLN A 164 20.58 3.61 14.89
N ALA A 165 19.52 2.84 14.90
CA ALA A 165 19.57 1.40 15.19
C ALA A 165 18.37 0.69 14.59
N ILE A 166 18.55 -0.61 14.33
CA ILE A 166 17.50 -1.53 13.89
C ILE A 166 17.58 -2.83 14.68
N GLU A 167 16.43 -3.34 15.12
CA GLU A 167 16.26 -4.62 15.76
C GLU A 167 15.41 -5.52 14.86
N TYR A 168 15.90 -6.72 14.55
CA TYR A 168 15.19 -7.72 13.75
C TYR A 168 14.60 -8.80 14.62
N GLY A 169 13.42 -9.27 14.25
CA GLY A 169 12.80 -10.41 14.87
C GLY A 169 12.40 -10.14 16.32
N TRP A 170 11.34 -9.39 16.54
CA TRP A 170 10.68 -9.39 17.84
C TRP A 170 9.73 -10.60 17.89
N GLY A 171 10.05 -11.57 18.69
CA GLY A 171 9.31 -12.82 18.83
C GLY A 171 9.62 -13.51 20.14
N HIS A 172 9.00 -14.63 20.40
CA HIS A 172 9.19 -15.39 21.65
C HIS A 172 10.65 -15.82 21.82
N GLU A 173 11.28 -15.39 22.90
CA GLU A 173 12.69 -15.66 23.26
C GLU A 173 13.11 -17.15 23.23
N LYS A 174 12.17 -18.08 23.30
CA LYS A 174 12.45 -19.51 23.37
C LYS A 174 12.42 -20.23 22.03
N LYS A 175 11.96 -19.60 20.97
CA LYS A 175 11.84 -20.22 19.66
C LYS A 175 12.33 -19.21 18.62
N LYS A 176 13.41 -19.52 17.98
CA LYS A 176 14.08 -18.73 16.92
C LYS A 176 13.21 -18.47 15.68
N MET A 177 11.93 -18.18 15.85
CA MET A 177 10.96 -17.97 14.77
C MET A 177 10.41 -16.55 14.79
N GLN A 178 10.20 -16.04 13.60
CA GLN A 178 9.72 -14.69 13.36
C GLN A 178 8.20 -14.66 13.47
N LEU A 179 7.65 -13.59 14.02
CA LEU A 179 6.21 -13.33 13.97
C LEU A 179 5.84 -12.92 12.55
N ASN A 180 5.43 -13.88 11.73
CA ASN A 180 5.13 -13.68 10.32
C ASN A 180 3.62 -13.58 10.09
N ILE A 181 3.01 -12.50 10.57
CA ILE A 181 1.56 -12.31 10.47
C ILE A 181 1.09 -12.11 9.02
N GLY A 182 1.89 -11.44 8.20
CA GLY A 182 1.57 -11.23 6.78
C GLY A 182 1.50 -12.54 6.00
N ALA A 183 2.41 -13.49 6.30
CA ALA A 183 2.35 -14.82 5.69
C ALA A 183 1.11 -15.61 6.11
N VAL A 184 0.64 -15.46 7.37
CA VAL A 184 -0.60 -16.10 7.84
C VAL A 184 -1.80 -15.55 7.07
N TRP A 185 -1.92 -14.21 6.90
CA TRP A 185 -2.95 -13.60 6.07
C TRP A 185 -2.94 -14.11 4.63
N ALA A 186 -1.76 -14.19 4.02
CA ALA A 186 -1.58 -14.69 2.66
C ALA A 186 -1.98 -16.17 2.55
N SER A 187 -1.53 -16.99 3.49
CA SER A 187 -1.79 -18.44 3.50
C SER A 187 -3.27 -18.76 3.72
N ILE A 188 -3.95 -18.07 4.65
CA ILE A 188 -5.39 -18.24 4.85
C ILE A 188 -6.15 -17.82 3.61
N GLY A 189 -5.80 -16.69 2.99
CA GLY A 189 -6.41 -16.24 1.75
C GLY A 189 -6.25 -17.25 0.62
N GLU A 190 -5.05 -17.78 0.43
CA GLU A 190 -4.72 -18.72 -0.65
C GLU A 190 -5.35 -20.10 -0.40
N TYR A 191 -5.07 -20.70 0.75
CA TYR A 191 -5.42 -22.10 0.99
C TYR A 191 -6.85 -22.28 1.49
N SER A 192 -7.33 -21.40 2.37
CA SER A 192 -8.68 -21.55 2.94
C SER A 192 -9.77 -20.89 2.13
N PHE A 193 -9.50 -19.75 1.48
CA PHE A 193 -10.49 -19.05 0.66
C PHE A 193 -10.29 -19.20 -0.86
N GLY A 194 -9.22 -19.87 -1.31
CA GLY A 194 -8.93 -20.07 -2.74
C GLY A 194 -8.60 -18.79 -3.50
N MET A 195 -8.12 -17.77 -2.80
CA MET A 195 -7.74 -16.50 -3.41
C MET A 195 -6.33 -16.60 -3.99
N LYS A 196 -6.00 -15.72 -4.95
CA LYS A 196 -4.61 -15.61 -5.39
C LYS A 196 -3.75 -15.11 -4.23
N ARG A 197 -2.55 -15.71 -4.10
CA ARG A 197 -1.56 -15.27 -3.13
C ARG A 197 -1.33 -13.77 -3.25
N LEU A 198 -1.14 -13.07 -2.16
CA LEU A 198 -1.01 -11.61 -2.03
C LEU A 198 -2.31 -10.80 -2.25
N GLU A 199 -3.36 -11.34 -2.90
CA GLU A 199 -4.62 -10.64 -3.06
C GLU A 199 -5.60 -10.85 -1.88
N GLY A 200 -5.38 -11.85 -1.03
CA GLY A 200 -6.31 -12.28 0.02
C GLY A 200 -6.38 -11.32 1.20
N ALA A 201 -5.25 -10.86 1.73
CA ALA A 201 -5.19 -10.13 3.00
C ALA A 201 -6.14 -8.91 3.08
N GLY A 202 -6.10 -8.03 2.09
CA GLY A 202 -6.97 -6.85 2.05
C GLY A 202 -8.47 -7.19 1.86
N LYS A 203 -8.78 -8.34 1.25
CA LYS A 203 -10.16 -8.83 1.11
C LYS A 203 -10.66 -9.38 2.45
N LEU A 204 -9.87 -10.24 3.09
CA LEU A 204 -10.23 -10.87 4.37
C LEU A 204 -10.34 -9.86 5.52
N MET A 205 -9.54 -8.78 5.52
CA MET A 205 -9.69 -7.68 6.46
C MET A 205 -11.10 -7.06 6.38
N GLY A 206 -11.67 -6.90 5.16
CA GLY A 206 -13.04 -6.45 4.99
C GLY A 206 -14.08 -7.47 5.50
N LEU A 207 -13.78 -8.77 5.43
CA LEU A 207 -14.66 -9.82 5.95
C LEU A 207 -14.62 -9.91 7.49
N ALA A 208 -13.49 -9.55 8.12
CA ALA A 208 -13.29 -9.63 9.55
C ALA A 208 -14.36 -8.87 10.37
N SER A 209 -14.85 -7.75 9.86
CA SER A 209 -15.90 -6.95 10.53
C SER A 209 -17.28 -7.64 10.60
N TYR A 210 -17.49 -8.72 9.87
CA TYR A 210 -18.73 -9.53 9.95
C TYR A 210 -18.64 -10.64 11.00
N GLY A 211 -17.42 -11.00 11.47
CA GLY A 211 -17.17 -12.04 12.46
C GLY A 211 -17.07 -11.51 13.90
N THR A 212 -16.88 -12.45 14.82
CA THR A 212 -16.52 -12.18 16.20
C THR A 212 -15.26 -12.96 16.55
N PRO A 213 -14.22 -12.32 17.10
CA PRO A 213 -12.99 -13.03 17.48
C PRO A 213 -13.28 -14.14 18.48
N GLN A 214 -12.67 -15.31 18.27
CA GLN A 214 -12.75 -16.47 19.18
C GLN A 214 -11.37 -16.78 19.72
N GLU A 215 -11.22 -16.85 21.05
CA GLU A 215 -9.92 -17.04 21.70
C GLU A 215 -9.24 -18.34 21.27
N GLU A 216 -10.01 -19.41 21.03
CA GLU A 216 -9.47 -20.68 20.55
C GLU A 216 -8.89 -20.58 19.14
N ILE A 217 -9.56 -19.81 18.26
CA ILE A 217 -9.08 -19.55 16.90
C ILE A 217 -7.84 -18.64 16.94
N VAL A 218 -7.83 -17.59 17.78
CA VAL A 218 -6.66 -16.73 17.99
C VAL A 218 -5.45 -17.55 18.44
N ALA A 219 -5.63 -18.48 19.39
CA ALA A 219 -4.56 -19.35 19.88
C ALA A 219 -4.02 -20.28 18.76
N ALA A 220 -4.91 -20.87 17.96
CA ALA A 220 -4.53 -21.71 16.83
C ALA A 220 -3.78 -20.93 15.74
N LEU A 221 -4.24 -19.72 15.42
CA LEU A 221 -3.58 -18.81 14.46
C LEU A 221 -2.20 -18.38 14.96
N LYS A 222 -2.05 -18.13 16.25
CA LYS A 222 -0.75 -17.81 16.86
C LYS A 222 0.21 -18.99 16.77
N GLU A 223 -0.25 -20.20 17.01
CA GLU A 223 0.53 -21.43 16.85
C GLU A 223 0.94 -21.63 15.39
N GLN A 224 0.00 -21.46 14.45
CA GLN A 224 0.30 -21.52 13.01
C GLN A 224 1.36 -20.50 12.62
N MET A 225 1.24 -19.26 13.05
CA MET A 225 2.21 -18.21 12.77
C MET A 225 3.62 -18.59 13.24
N LEU A 226 3.73 -19.19 14.41
CA LEU A 226 5.01 -19.56 15.01
C LEU A 226 5.69 -20.76 14.32
N TYR A 227 4.92 -21.69 13.78
CA TYR A 227 5.45 -22.96 13.29
C TYR A 227 5.18 -23.22 11.79
N HIS A 228 4.11 -22.66 11.25
CA HIS A 228 3.55 -23.05 9.95
C HIS A 228 3.00 -21.87 9.15
N ALA A 229 3.62 -20.69 9.26
CA ALA A 229 3.07 -19.44 8.68
C ALA A 229 2.76 -19.51 7.17
N PHE A 230 3.46 -20.37 6.44
CA PHE A 230 3.29 -20.54 4.99
C PHE A 230 2.51 -21.81 4.59
N THR A 231 1.88 -22.46 5.54
CA THR A 231 1.10 -23.67 5.27
C THR A 231 -0.41 -23.40 5.38
N PRO A 232 -1.26 -24.29 4.86
CA PRO A 232 -2.69 -24.24 5.10
C PRO A 232 -3.02 -24.18 6.59
N PHE A 233 -4.11 -23.51 6.95
CA PHE A 233 -4.59 -23.46 8.32
C PHE A 233 -4.89 -24.88 8.81
N GLN A 234 -4.12 -25.35 9.77
CA GLN A 234 -4.26 -26.71 10.30
C GLN A 234 -5.34 -26.71 11.37
N THR A 235 -6.47 -27.27 11.02
CA THR A 235 -7.66 -27.35 11.87
C THR A 235 -7.69 -28.58 12.74
N GLY A 236 -6.57 -29.14 13.16
CA GLY A 236 -6.53 -30.39 13.95
C GLY A 236 -7.48 -30.42 15.15
N LYS A 237 -7.98 -29.26 15.60
CA LYS A 237 -9.07 -29.11 16.57
C LYS A 237 -10.45 -28.80 15.96
N PHE A 238 -10.49 -28.36 14.69
CA PHE A 238 -11.71 -27.83 14.08
C PHE A 238 -12.22 -28.63 12.87
N GLY A 239 -11.59 -29.74 12.52
CA GLY A 239 -12.06 -30.61 11.44
C GLY A 239 -11.02 -31.56 10.87
N THR A 240 -11.46 -32.50 10.09
CA THR A 240 -10.71 -33.59 9.46
C THR A 240 -9.64 -33.05 8.50
N GLY A 241 -8.44 -33.60 8.54
CA GLY A 241 -7.20 -33.33 7.81
C GLY A 241 -7.19 -32.95 6.34
N ASP A 242 -8.32 -32.58 5.76
CA ASP A 242 -8.46 -32.04 4.42
C ASP A 242 -8.30 -30.51 4.46
N GLU A 243 -7.81 -29.91 3.39
CA GLU A 243 -7.69 -28.45 3.23
C GLU A 243 -9.05 -27.79 3.50
N LEU A 244 -9.12 -26.99 4.57
CA LEU A 244 -10.34 -26.30 4.97
C LEU A 244 -10.70 -25.24 3.93
N ARG A 245 -11.77 -25.49 3.18
CA ARG A 245 -12.36 -24.49 2.28
C ARG A 245 -13.43 -23.71 3.04
N LEU A 246 -13.24 -22.37 3.09
CA LEU A 246 -14.11 -21.44 3.80
C LEU A 246 -14.97 -20.64 2.81
N ASP A 247 -16.28 -20.60 3.07
CA ASP A 247 -17.19 -19.69 2.35
C ASP A 247 -17.30 -18.37 3.15
N PRO A 248 -17.06 -17.20 2.53
CA PRO A 248 -17.24 -15.90 3.20
C PRO A 248 -18.64 -15.67 3.82
N LYS A 249 -19.64 -16.43 3.41
CA LYS A 249 -21.00 -16.36 3.99
C LYS A 249 -21.12 -17.12 5.30
N ASP A 250 -20.23 -18.06 5.58
CA ASP A 250 -20.29 -18.87 6.78
C ASP A 250 -19.78 -18.09 8.00
N ARG A 251 -20.49 -18.23 9.10
CA ARG A 251 -20.12 -17.57 10.36
C ARG A 251 -18.72 -17.94 10.81
N PHE A 252 -18.35 -19.23 10.72
CA PHE A 252 -17.03 -19.70 11.08
C PHE A 252 -15.91 -19.02 10.25
N ALA A 253 -16.14 -18.87 8.94
CA ALA A 253 -15.18 -18.18 8.06
C ALA A 253 -14.98 -16.70 8.47
N GLN A 254 -16.07 -16.02 8.83
CA GLN A 254 -16.04 -14.65 9.34
C GLN A 254 -15.33 -14.56 10.69
N ASP A 255 -15.56 -15.51 11.60
CA ASP A 255 -14.93 -15.57 12.92
C ASP A 255 -13.42 -15.87 12.80
N VAL A 256 -12.98 -16.70 11.84
CA VAL A 256 -11.56 -16.90 11.51
C VAL A 256 -10.90 -15.57 11.10
N CYS A 257 -11.54 -14.81 10.20
CA CYS A 257 -11.03 -13.50 9.79
C CYS A 257 -10.99 -12.50 10.94
N ALA A 258 -12.04 -12.44 11.76
CA ALA A 258 -12.10 -11.58 12.95
C ALA A 258 -11.03 -11.94 13.99
N SER A 259 -10.77 -13.24 14.19
CA SER A 259 -9.73 -13.73 15.09
C SER A 259 -8.33 -13.40 14.59
N LEU A 260 -8.10 -13.48 13.27
CA LEU A 260 -6.85 -13.10 12.64
C LEU A 260 -6.61 -11.58 12.75
N GLU A 261 -7.67 -10.78 12.59
CA GLU A 261 -7.61 -9.32 12.78
C GLU A 261 -7.28 -8.96 14.24
N LYS A 262 -7.91 -9.64 15.21
CA LYS A 262 -7.59 -9.46 16.64
C LYS A 262 -6.12 -9.81 16.91
N LEU A 263 -5.63 -10.94 16.42
CA LEU A 263 -4.23 -11.34 16.59
C LEU A 263 -3.28 -10.29 16.00
N THR A 264 -3.59 -9.78 14.81
CA THR A 264 -2.79 -8.74 14.16
C THR A 264 -2.74 -7.47 15.01
N THR A 265 -3.88 -7.04 15.52
CA THR A 265 -4.00 -5.86 16.38
C THR A 265 -3.21 -6.02 17.68
N ASP A 266 -3.33 -7.18 18.35
CA ASP A 266 -2.59 -7.48 19.57
C ASP A 266 -1.07 -7.43 19.34
N LEU A 267 -0.59 -8.01 18.24
CA LEU A 267 0.82 -8.00 17.86
C LEU A 267 1.35 -6.59 17.56
N TYR A 268 0.54 -5.75 16.91
CA TYR A 268 0.92 -4.35 16.65
C TYR A 268 1.02 -3.54 17.94
N LEU A 269 0.10 -3.74 18.89
CA LEU A 269 0.16 -3.12 20.22
C LEU A 269 1.36 -3.59 21.03
N GLU A 270 1.68 -4.90 20.98
CA GLU A 270 2.86 -5.47 21.63
C GLU A 270 4.16 -4.87 21.04
N ALA A 271 4.25 -4.78 19.71
CA ALA A 271 5.40 -4.18 19.03
C ALA A 271 5.55 -2.69 19.34
N ALA A 272 4.46 -1.96 19.38
CA ALA A 272 4.44 -0.54 19.73
C ALA A 272 4.91 -0.33 21.19
N ALA A 273 4.43 -1.14 22.12
CA ALA A 273 4.85 -1.11 23.51
C ALA A 273 6.36 -1.46 23.66
N ARG A 274 6.84 -2.47 22.93
CA ARG A 274 8.27 -2.82 22.88
C ARG A 274 9.11 -1.68 22.32
N MET A 275 8.66 -1.03 21.24
CA MET A 275 9.36 0.15 20.69
C MET A 275 9.47 1.27 21.72
N LYS A 276 8.39 1.58 22.42
CA LYS A 276 8.37 2.61 23.48
C LYS A 276 9.30 2.28 24.63
N ALA A 277 9.38 0.99 25.00
CA ALA A 277 10.27 0.52 26.05
C ALA A 277 11.75 0.53 25.62
N TRP A 278 12.04 0.17 24.36
CA TRP A 278 13.40 0.18 23.82
C TRP A 278 13.96 1.59 23.67
N LYS A 279 13.16 2.49 23.07
CA LYS A 279 13.53 3.88 22.88
C LYS A 279 12.33 4.75 23.20
N PRO A 280 12.26 5.37 24.39
CA PRO A 280 11.21 6.34 24.72
C PRO A 280 11.21 7.51 23.73
N MET A 281 10.10 7.67 23.03
CA MET A 281 9.87 8.74 22.05
C MET A 281 8.37 8.97 21.85
N ASP A 282 8.03 10.09 21.23
CA ASP A 282 6.61 10.50 21.08
C ASP A 282 6.01 10.17 19.72
N ARG A 283 6.82 9.71 18.74
CA ARG A 283 6.36 9.48 17.36
C ARG A 283 6.71 8.07 16.90
N LEU A 284 5.73 7.45 16.21
CA LEU A 284 5.89 6.13 15.60
C LEU A 284 5.46 6.16 14.13
N VAL A 285 6.29 5.61 13.26
CA VAL A 285 5.96 5.35 11.86
C VAL A 285 5.79 3.83 11.67
N MET A 286 4.71 3.43 10.99
CA MET A 286 4.41 2.02 10.70
C MET A 286 4.53 1.77 9.20
N THR A 287 5.15 0.65 8.80
CA THR A 287 5.43 0.29 7.41
C THR A 287 5.52 -1.23 7.22
N GLY A 288 5.79 -1.70 6.00
CA GLY A 288 5.63 -3.10 5.60
C GLY A 288 4.20 -3.37 5.12
N GLY A 289 3.98 -4.44 4.37
CA GLY A 289 2.68 -4.79 3.79
C GLY A 289 1.56 -4.90 4.83
N CYS A 290 1.87 -5.37 6.05
CA CYS A 290 0.90 -5.46 7.15
C CYS A 290 0.42 -4.09 7.65
N SER A 291 1.15 -2.99 7.42
CA SER A 291 0.71 -1.64 7.78
C SER A 291 -0.36 -1.07 6.83
N MET A 292 -0.80 -1.83 5.83
CA MET A 292 -2.05 -1.58 5.12
C MET A 292 -3.29 -1.94 5.97
N ASN A 293 -3.11 -2.59 7.11
CA ASN A 293 -4.16 -2.89 8.08
C ASN A 293 -4.52 -1.63 8.89
N CYS A 294 -5.59 -0.95 8.46
CA CYS A 294 -6.04 0.29 9.08
C CYS A 294 -6.64 0.10 10.48
N ILE A 295 -7.09 -1.12 10.83
CA ILE A 295 -7.65 -1.44 12.15
C ILE A 295 -6.51 -1.48 13.17
N ALA A 296 -5.46 -2.27 12.91
CA ALA A 296 -4.28 -2.37 13.77
C ALA A 296 -3.57 -1.01 13.93
N ASN A 297 -3.41 -0.25 12.84
CA ASN A 297 -2.83 1.10 12.90
C ASN A 297 -3.64 2.03 13.81
N THR A 298 -4.98 1.97 13.71
CA THR A 298 -5.88 2.78 14.55
C THR A 298 -5.80 2.36 16.02
N ALA A 299 -5.68 1.07 16.32
CA ALA A 299 -5.51 0.59 17.67
C ALA A 299 -4.21 1.12 18.31
N VAL A 300 -3.10 1.10 17.55
CA VAL A 300 -1.84 1.69 18.00
C VAL A 300 -1.97 3.19 18.24
N HIS A 301 -2.59 3.94 17.33
CA HIS A 301 -2.82 5.37 17.50
C HIS A 301 -3.69 5.67 18.73
N LYS A 302 -4.78 4.93 18.91
CA LYS A 302 -5.70 5.09 20.06
C LYS A 302 -5.12 4.62 21.38
N SER A 303 -4.09 3.78 21.39
CA SER A 303 -3.41 3.34 22.62
C SER A 303 -2.71 4.47 23.36
N ARG A 304 -2.43 5.58 22.67
CA ARG A 304 -1.71 6.75 23.21
C ARG A 304 -0.31 6.44 23.74
N LEU A 305 0.28 5.31 23.34
CA LEU A 305 1.70 5.01 23.58
C LEU A 305 2.63 6.05 22.94
N PHE A 306 2.19 6.61 21.82
CA PHE A 306 2.86 7.69 21.09
C PHE A 306 1.91 8.87 20.97
N ALA A 307 2.43 10.09 20.99
CA ALA A 307 1.63 11.29 20.76
C ALA A 307 1.13 11.33 19.32
N ASP A 308 2.02 10.97 18.37
CA ASP A 308 1.71 10.92 16.94
C ASP A 308 2.10 9.57 16.33
N THR A 309 1.31 9.15 15.33
CA THR A 309 1.61 7.98 14.50
C THR A 309 1.52 8.36 13.02
N TRP A 310 2.20 7.61 12.16
CA TRP A 310 2.19 7.84 10.72
C TRP A 310 2.29 6.53 9.94
N VAL A 311 1.65 6.48 8.79
CA VAL A 311 1.84 5.42 7.79
C VAL A 311 2.07 6.12 6.45
N GLN A 312 3.15 5.78 5.76
CA GLN A 312 3.48 6.36 4.47
C GLN A 312 2.51 5.91 3.36
N ALA A 313 2.53 6.59 2.21
CA ALA A 313 1.67 6.26 1.07
C ALA A 313 1.96 4.87 0.47
N GLN A 314 3.22 4.42 0.54
CA GLN A 314 3.73 3.18 -0.04
C GLN A 314 4.30 2.25 1.05
N PRO A 315 3.48 1.75 1.98
CA PRO A 315 4.01 0.97 3.10
C PRO A 315 4.45 -0.45 2.69
N HIS A 316 3.93 -1.01 1.59
CA HIS A 316 4.24 -2.34 1.06
C HIS A 316 5.48 -2.35 0.16
N ASP A 317 5.83 -3.51 -0.42
CA ASP A 317 7.03 -3.69 -1.25
C ASP A 317 7.12 -2.74 -2.45
N GLY A 318 5.99 -2.23 -2.95
CA GLY A 318 5.97 -1.21 -4.00
C GLY A 318 6.70 0.11 -3.65
N GLY A 319 7.04 0.32 -2.36
CA GLY A 319 7.83 1.46 -1.88
C GLY A 319 9.32 1.17 -1.64
N LEU A 320 9.80 -0.05 -1.87
CA LEU A 320 11.16 -0.44 -1.48
C LEU A 320 12.24 0.31 -2.26
N SER A 321 12.09 0.50 -3.57
CA SER A 321 13.07 1.25 -4.34
C SER A 321 13.20 2.70 -3.86
N LEU A 322 12.10 3.33 -3.45
CA LEU A 322 12.15 4.67 -2.86
C LEU A 322 12.91 4.66 -1.53
N GLY A 323 12.61 3.69 -0.66
CA GLY A 323 13.30 3.55 0.62
C GLY A 323 14.80 3.31 0.47
N GLN A 324 15.20 2.46 -0.47
CA GLN A 324 16.59 2.19 -0.82
C GLN A 324 17.32 3.45 -1.28
N ALA A 325 16.72 4.19 -2.21
CA ALA A 325 17.31 5.43 -2.73
C ALA A 325 17.48 6.49 -1.63
N LEU A 326 16.44 6.68 -0.80
CA LEU A 326 16.48 7.63 0.31
C LEU A 326 17.47 7.21 1.41
N PHE A 327 17.62 5.89 1.66
CA PHE A 327 18.63 5.38 2.57
C PHE A 327 20.04 5.77 2.12
N VAL A 328 20.35 5.53 0.85
CA VAL A 328 21.66 5.89 0.30
C VAL A 328 21.85 7.40 0.34
N TRP A 329 20.87 8.18 -0.11
CA TRP A 329 20.99 9.65 -0.15
C TRP A 329 21.18 10.27 1.23
N HIS A 330 20.33 9.94 2.18
CA HIS A 330 20.35 10.56 3.50
C HIS A 330 21.35 9.90 4.44
N HIS A 331 21.20 8.57 4.65
CA HIS A 331 21.97 7.89 5.68
C HIS A 331 23.44 7.66 5.27
N VAL A 332 23.66 7.14 4.03
CA VAL A 332 25.00 6.75 3.58
C VAL A 332 25.82 7.96 3.15
N LEU A 333 25.21 8.86 2.36
CA LEU A 333 25.89 10.04 1.82
C LEU A 333 25.82 11.26 2.76
N GLY A 334 25.02 11.19 3.82
CA GLY A 334 24.94 12.21 4.86
C GLY A 334 24.20 13.49 4.47
N ASN A 335 23.39 13.44 3.41
CA ASN A 335 22.64 14.62 2.97
C ASN A 335 21.50 14.94 3.94
N ALA A 336 21.37 16.20 4.30
CA ALA A 336 20.36 16.70 5.22
C ALA A 336 18.94 16.39 4.70
N ARG A 337 18.01 16.24 5.62
CA ARG A 337 16.58 16.04 5.36
C ARG A 337 15.80 17.22 5.90
N THR A 338 14.75 17.62 5.17
CA THR A 338 13.70 18.49 5.70
C THR A 338 12.51 17.61 6.05
N PRO A 339 12.11 17.52 7.33
CA PRO A 339 10.97 16.70 7.76
C PRO A 339 9.66 17.23 7.16
N LYS A 340 9.16 16.53 6.16
CA LYS A 340 7.90 16.84 5.49
C LYS A 340 7.30 15.55 4.92
N ALA A 341 5.99 15.38 5.07
CA ALA A 341 5.30 14.28 4.41
C ALA A 341 5.51 14.34 2.89
N LEU A 342 5.99 13.25 2.32
CA LEU A 342 6.17 13.15 0.88
C LEU A 342 4.79 12.99 0.23
N PRO A 343 4.43 13.81 -0.79
CA PRO A 343 3.19 13.63 -1.53
C PRO A 343 3.14 12.26 -2.22
N PRO A 344 1.95 11.66 -2.35
CA PRO A 344 1.82 10.31 -2.94
C PRO A 344 1.91 10.30 -4.48
N TYR A 345 1.85 11.43 -5.13
CA TYR A 345 1.75 11.58 -6.58
C TYR A 345 3.12 11.53 -7.25
N LEU A 346 3.72 10.34 -7.29
CA LEU A 346 5.08 10.12 -7.79
C LEU A 346 5.13 9.26 -9.07
N GLY A 347 4.00 8.74 -9.53
CA GLY A 347 3.90 7.90 -10.73
C GLY A 347 3.86 8.69 -12.04
N THR A 348 3.43 8.03 -13.12
CA THR A 348 3.29 8.58 -14.48
C THR A 348 2.32 9.75 -14.52
N ASP A 349 2.66 10.80 -15.26
CA ASP A 349 1.84 11.99 -15.42
C ASP A 349 0.85 11.82 -16.59
N ALA A 350 -0.43 12.06 -16.32
CA ALA A 350 -1.50 12.07 -17.33
C ALA A 350 -1.83 13.48 -17.84
N GLY A 351 -1.17 14.50 -17.32
CA GLY A 351 -1.44 15.92 -17.64
C GLY A 351 -2.47 16.57 -16.70
N ALA A 352 -2.49 17.89 -16.70
CA ALA A 352 -3.33 18.68 -15.79
C ALA A 352 -4.79 18.75 -16.27
N VAL A 353 -5.72 18.69 -15.32
CA VAL A 353 -7.14 18.92 -15.55
C VAL A 353 -7.51 20.37 -15.22
N SER A 354 -8.43 20.97 -15.98
CA SER A 354 -8.93 22.31 -15.69
C SER A 354 -9.88 22.31 -14.49
N GLU A 355 -9.68 23.22 -13.54
CA GLU A 355 -10.62 23.42 -12.40
C GLU A 355 -12.04 23.80 -12.84
N ARG A 356 -12.22 24.29 -14.08
CA ARG A 356 -13.54 24.62 -14.65
C ARG A 356 -14.49 23.44 -14.74
N VAL A 357 -13.98 22.19 -14.67
CA VAL A 357 -14.82 20.98 -14.66
C VAL A 357 -15.42 20.68 -13.29
N ILE A 358 -14.96 21.32 -12.20
CA ILE A 358 -15.43 21.03 -10.83
C ILE A 358 -16.95 21.18 -10.67
N PRO A 359 -17.61 22.26 -11.16
CA PRO A 359 -19.07 22.37 -11.06
C PRO A 359 -19.83 21.25 -11.78
N ASP A 360 -19.30 20.76 -12.90
CA ASP A 360 -19.89 19.63 -13.63
C ASP A 360 -19.72 18.32 -12.86
N ILE A 361 -18.53 18.06 -12.27
CA ILE A 361 -18.30 16.89 -11.42
C ILE A 361 -19.29 16.89 -10.24
N VAL A 362 -19.45 18.03 -9.56
CA VAL A 362 -20.40 18.16 -8.43
C VAL A 362 -21.83 17.85 -8.90
N ARG A 363 -22.25 18.39 -10.06
CA ARG A 363 -23.57 18.13 -10.64
C ARG A 363 -23.77 16.63 -10.97
N PHE A 364 -22.76 15.95 -11.51
CA PHE A 364 -22.84 14.53 -11.81
C PHE A 364 -22.96 13.68 -10.54
N LEU A 365 -22.15 13.98 -9.52
CA LEU A 365 -22.22 13.31 -8.23
C LEU A 365 -23.58 13.51 -7.56
N GLU A 366 -24.12 14.75 -7.56
CA GLU A 366 -25.45 15.09 -7.02
C GLU A 366 -26.58 14.34 -7.76
N ALA A 367 -26.41 14.13 -9.07
CA ALA A 367 -27.32 13.31 -9.88
C ALA A 367 -27.13 11.79 -9.66
N GLY A 368 -26.29 11.39 -8.73
CA GLY A 368 -26.02 10.00 -8.40
C GLY A 368 -25.13 9.28 -9.43
N ARG A 369 -24.45 9.99 -10.31
CA ARG A 369 -23.56 9.40 -11.32
C ARG A 369 -22.18 9.13 -10.74
N SER A 370 -21.56 8.03 -11.14
CA SER A 370 -20.19 7.68 -10.82
C SER A 370 -19.22 8.41 -11.75
N VAL A 371 -18.14 9.00 -11.18
CA VAL A 371 -17.17 9.82 -11.93
C VAL A 371 -15.77 9.22 -11.81
N GLY A 372 -15.16 8.84 -12.93
CA GLY A 372 -13.76 8.45 -13.00
C GLY A 372 -12.86 9.66 -13.22
N LEU A 373 -11.83 9.83 -12.40
CA LEU A 373 -10.80 10.85 -12.53
C LEU A 373 -9.47 10.23 -12.95
N CYS A 374 -8.86 10.77 -14.03
CA CYS A 374 -7.52 10.42 -14.45
C CYS A 374 -6.78 11.68 -14.90
N TYR A 375 -5.96 12.28 -14.02
CA TYR A 375 -5.19 13.48 -14.29
C TYR A 375 -3.92 13.52 -13.45
N GLY A 376 -3.01 14.47 -13.77
CA GLY A 376 -1.77 14.68 -13.04
C GLY A 376 -0.95 13.40 -12.88
N ARG A 377 0.02 13.44 -11.99
CA ARG A 377 0.83 12.27 -11.67
C ARG A 377 0.03 11.23 -10.90
N ALA A 378 0.16 9.97 -11.30
CA ALA A 378 -0.49 8.87 -10.62
C ALA A 378 0.00 8.74 -9.17
N GLU A 379 -0.87 8.25 -8.29
CA GLU A 379 -0.48 7.83 -6.97
C GLU A 379 0.54 6.68 -7.07
N SER A 380 1.59 6.77 -6.27
CA SER A 380 2.49 5.67 -5.98
C SER A 380 2.06 5.02 -4.68
N GLY A 381 1.85 3.70 -4.70
CA GLY A 381 1.27 2.96 -3.58
C GLY A 381 -0.12 2.36 -3.87
N PRO A 382 -0.69 1.61 -2.91
CA PRO A 382 -1.84 0.73 -3.15
C PRO A 382 -3.19 1.45 -3.13
N ARG A 383 -3.23 2.77 -2.89
CA ARG A 383 -4.47 3.54 -2.72
C ARG A 383 -4.64 4.60 -3.79
N ALA A 384 -5.86 4.73 -4.30
CA ALA A 384 -6.24 5.90 -5.08
C ALA A 384 -6.56 7.06 -4.13
N LEU A 385 -5.96 8.21 -4.40
CA LEU A 385 -5.99 9.39 -3.54
C LEU A 385 -6.47 10.65 -4.29
N GLY A 386 -7.19 10.44 -5.40
CA GLY A 386 -7.84 11.50 -6.16
C GLY A 386 -7.42 11.60 -7.62
N HIS A 387 -6.20 11.20 -8.00
CA HIS A 387 -5.70 11.33 -9.37
C HIS A 387 -6.07 10.14 -10.28
N ARG A 388 -6.23 8.95 -9.71
CA ARG A 388 -6.68 7.73 -10.40
C ARG A 388 -7.86 7.12 -9.64
N SER A 389 -8.95 7.89 -9.54
CA SER A 389 -10.05 7.65 -8.62
C SER A 389 -11.38 7.47 -9.32
N ILE A 390 -12.26 6.68 -8.72
CA ILE A 390 -13.70 6.67 -8.99
C ILE A 390 -14.40 7.31 -7.81
N LEU A 391 -15.23 8.32 -8.09
CA LEU A 391 -15.98 9.08 -7.12
C LEU A 391 -17.48 8.75 -7.21
N LEU A 392 -18.17 8.84 -6.07
CA LEU A 392 -19.62 8.71 -5.98
C LEU A 392 -20.15 9.51 -4.80
N ASP A 393 -21.41 9.93 -4.83
CA ASP A 393 -22.11 10.49 -3.68
C ASP A 393 -22.21 9.41 -2.57
N PRO A 394 -21.60 9.64 -1.38
CA PRO A 394 -21.61 8.65 -0.30
C PRO A 394 -22.98 8.43 0.35
N ARG A 395 -23.96 9.32 0.09
CA ARG A 395 -25.32 9.28 0.64
C ARG A 395 -26.24 8.30 -0.08
N ILE A 396 -25.83 7.75 -1.22
CA ILE A 396 -26.62 6.79 -2.01
C ILE A 396 -26.70 5.45 -1.28
N PRO A 397 -27.89 4.97 -0.85
CA PRO A 397 -28.02 3.78 -0.03
C PRO A 397 -27.46 2.50 -0.66
N ASP A 398 -27.66 2.29 -1.96
CA ASP A 398 -27.17 1.14 -2.73
C ASP A 398 -25.87 1.43 -3.51
N GLY A 399 -25.25 2.59 -3.25
CA GLY A 399 -24.05 3.06 -3.96
C GLY A 399 -22.88 2.06 -3.91
N LYS A 400 -22.66 1.42 -2.73
CA LYS A 400 -21.67 0.35 -2.56
C LYS A 400 -21.97 -0.85 -3.47
N ASP A 401 -23.20 -1.35 -3.45
CA ASP A 401 -23.58 -2.56 -4.17
C ASP A 401 -23.60 -2.31 -5.69
N ARG A 402 -24.02 -1.11 -6.10
CA ARG A 402 -23.96 -0.68 -7.50
C ARG A 402 -22.53 -0.66 -8.02
N LEU A 403 -21.60 0.00 -7.34
CA LEU A 403 -20.19 0.03 -7.75
C LEU A 403 -19.56 -1.38 -7.75
N ASN A 404 -19.88 -2.22 -6.76
CA ASN A 404 -19.37 -3.59 -6.72
C ASN A 404 -19.88 -4.43 -7.91
N ARG A 405 -21.14 -4.27 -8.29
CA ARG A 405 -21.76 -5.03 -9.40
C ARG A 405 -21.35 -4.51 -10.77
N GLU A 406 -21.38 -3.19 -10.98
CA GLU A 406 -21.30 -2.57 -12.31
C GLU A 406 -19.90 -2.15 -12.72
N VAL A 407 -19.02 -1.87 -11.75
CA VAL A 407 -17.69 -1.33 -12.02
C VAL A 407 -16.58 -2.25 -11.53
N LYS A 408 -16.66 -2.68 -10.26
CA LYS A 408 -15.55 -3.39 -9.61
C LYS A 408 -15.61 -4.92 -9.77
N HIS A 409 -16.78 -5.49 -10.02
CA HIS A 409 -17.02 -6.95 -10.13
C HIS A 409 -16.31 -7.72 -9.01
N ARG A 410 -16.57 -7.34 -7.75
CA ARG A 410 -15.84 -7.84 -6.58
C ARG A 410 -16.76 -8.29 -5.45
N GLU A 411 -16.17 -8.81 -4.41
CA GLU A 411 -16.84 -9.44 -3.26
C GLU A 411 -17.74 -8.43 -2.52
N TRP A 412 -18.93 -8.86 -2.13
CA TRP A 412 -19.98 -8.05 -1.50
C TRP A 412 -19.59 -7.40 -0.17
N TYR A 413 -18.71 -8.04 0.59
CA TYR A 413 -18.28 -7.58 1.91
C TYR A 413 -17.20 -6.47 1.87
N ARG A 414 -16.63 -6.17 0.72
CA ARG A 414 -15.56 -5.16 0.62
C ARG A 414 -16.13 -3.75 0.77
N PRO A 415 -15.61 -2.95 1.76
CA PRO A 415 -16.04 -1.58 1.96
C PRO A 415 -15.46 -0.61 0.93
N TYR A 416 -16.06 0.58 0.88
CA TYR A 416 -15.50 1.76 0.22
C TYR A 416 -15.01 2.76 1.25
N ALA A 417 -14.19 3.70 0.80
CA ALA A 417 -13.57 4.73 1.61
C ALA A 417 -13.96 6.12 1.08
N PRO A 418 -14.09 7.15 1.92
CA PRO A 418 -14.27 8.52 1.46
C PRO A 418 -12.94 9.27 1.40
N MET A 419 -12.89 10.35 0.60
CA MET A 419 -12.07 11.51 0.87
C MET A 419 -12.89 12.52 1.69
N VAL A 420 -12.26 13.18 2.67
CA VAL A 420 -12.93 14.04 3.64
C VAL A 420 -12.11 15.30 3.90
N LEU A 421 -12.80 16.44 4.16
CA LEU A 421 -12.15 17.69 4.55
C LEU A 421 -11.93 17.77 6.06
N GLY A 422 -10.77 18.32 6.46
CA GLY A 422 -10.52 18.73 7.84
C GLY A 422 -9.91 17.65 8.73
N ASP A 423 -9.88 17.92 10.04
CA ASP A 423 -9.32 17.02 11.06
C ASP A 423 -10.40 16.07 11.58
N TRP A 424 -10.09 14.79 11.61
CA TRP A 424 -10.95 13.71 12.11
C TRP A 424 -10.30 12.92 13.26
N GLY A 425 -9.29 13.49 13.90
CA GLY A 425 -8.62 12.90 15.07
C GLY A 425 -7.73 11.69 14.77
N VAL A 426 -7.41 11.43 13.50
CA VAL A 426 -6.47 10.40 13.04
C VAL A 426 -5.63 10.94 11.87
N PRO A 427 -4.35 10.57 11.72
CA PRO A 427 -3.48 11.08 10.66
C PRO A 427 -3.63 10.29 9.34
N SER A 428 -4.86 10.13 8.84
CA SER A 428 -5.20 9.26 7.69
C SER A 428 -5.06 9.97 6.34
N LYS A 429 -3.89 10.48 6.01
CA LYS A 429 -3.61 11.09 4.69
C LYS A 429 -3.75 10.09 3.54
N PHE A 430 -3.42 8.81 3.79
CA PHE A 430 -3.32 7.77 2.77
C PHE A 430 -4.24 6.58 3.05
N MET A 431 -5.43 6.83 3.63
CA MET A 431 -6.41 5.78 3.96
C MET A 431 -5.83 4.70 4.89
N SER A 432 -5.04 5.09 5.89
CA SER A 432 -4.29 4.15 6.74
C SER A 432 -4.88 3.96 8.14
N TYR A 433 -5.98 4.65 8.45
CA TYR A 433 -6.69 4.57 9.74
C TYR A 433 -8.19 4.52 9.52
N ILE A 434 -8.94 4.09 10.54
CA ILE A 434 -10.40 4.09 10.54
C ILE A 434 -10.98 5.11 11.53
N ILE A 435 -12.14 5.65 11.17
CA ILE A 435 -12.96 6.51 12.02
C ILE A 435 -14.38 5.98 12.10
N PRO A 436 -15.13 6.26 13.17
CA PRO A 436 -16.57 6.00 13.20
C PRO A 436 -17.30 6.89 12.18
N THR A 437 -18.37 6.35 11.60
CA THR A 437 -19.27 7.07 10.68
C THR A 437 -20.71 6.67 10.93
N ASN A 438 -21.65 7.46 10.37
CA ASN A 438 -23.07 7.20 10.49
C ASN A 438 -23.64 6.62 9.17
N ALA A 439 -24.06 5.35 9.21
CA ALA A 439 -24.63 4.67 8.04
C ALA A 439 -25.96 5.30 7.56
N SER A 440 -26.69 6.03 8.41
CA SER A 440 -27.90 6.74 7.98
C SER A 440 -27.59 8.00 7.15
N GLU A 441 -26.39 8.53 7.26
CA GLU A 441 -25.96 9.74 6.53
C GLU A 441 -25.12 9.39 5.29
N VAL A 442 -24.17 8.45 5.42
CA VAL A 442 -23.21 8.09 4.37
C VAL A 442 -23.07 6.58 4.19
N PRO A 443 -24.17 5.89 3.84
CA PRO A 443 -24.24 4.42 3.78
C PRO A 443 -23.23 3.80 2.81
N ALA A 444 -22.92 4.45 1.68
CA ALA A 444 -22.02 3.88 0.66
C ALA A 444 -20.56 3.76 1.12
N VAL A 445 -20.15 4.49 2.18
CA VAL A 445 -18.79 4.47 2.72
C VAL A 445 -18.71 3.98 4.16
N THR A 446 -19.84 3.66 4.78
CA THR A 446 -19.89 3.09 6.14
C THR A 446 -19.85 1.57 6.06
N HIS A 447 -18.86 0.96 6.73
CA HIS A 447 -18.76 -0.49 6.82
C HIS A 447 -19.74 -1.05 7.85
N VAL A 448 -19.91 -2.38 7.88
CA VAL A 448 -20.88 -3.07 8.76
C VAL A 448 -20.63 -2.80 10.25
N ASP A 449 -19.41 -2.52 10.64
CA ASP A 449 -19.01 -2.18 12.02
C ASP A 449 -19.17 -0.70 12.37
N GLY A 450 -19.80 0.11 11.50
CA GLY A 450 -19.99 1.54 11.72
C GLY A 450 -18.74 2.39 11.49
N THR A 451 -17.71 1.86 10.83
CA THR A 451 -16.47 2.59 10.57
C THR A 451 -16.24 2.86 9.09
N THR A 452 -15.31 3.77 8.79
CA THR A 452 -14.78 4.02 7.46
C THR A 452 -13.28 4.30 7.51
N ARG A 453 -12.61 4.21 6.35
CA ARG A 453 -11.17 4.45 6.19
C ARG A 453 -10.93 5.70 5.35
N PRO A 454 -10.93 6.91 5.94
CA PRO A 454 -10.88 8.15 5.18
C PRO A 454 -9.50 8.44 4.59
N GLN A 455 -9.48 9.12 3.44
CA GLN A 455 -8.40 10.00 3.02
C GLN A 455 -8.71 11.39 3.58
N ILE A 456 -7.93 11.85 4.55
CA ILE A 456 -8.10 13.19 5.13
C ILE A 456 -7.35 14.19 4.25
N VAL A 457 -8.08 15.19 3.78
CA VAL A 457 -7.59 16.26 2.90
C VAL A 457 -7.63 17.60 3.65
N ASP A 458 -6.52 18.32 3.62
CA ASP A 458 -6.43 19.69 4.14
C ASP A 458 -5.97 20.68 3.06
N ASP A 459 -5.90 21.96 3.40
CA ASP A 459 -5.58 23.04 2.44
C ASP A 459 -4.16 22.94 1.84
N GLY A 460 -3.29 22.12 2.40
CA GLY A 460 -1.93 21.87 1.90
C GLY A 460 -1.80 20.72 0.90
N ASP A 461 -2.90 19.97 0.66
CA ASP A 461 -2.95 18.86 -0.29
C ASP A 461 -3.20 19.35 -1.73
N ASP A 462 -3.49 18.42 -2.65
CA ASP A 462 -3.75 18.74 -4.06
C ASP A 462 -4.87 19.79 -4.22
N PRO A 463 -4.60 20.94 -4.87
CA PRO A 463 -5.56 22.04 -4.94
C PRO A 463 -6.88 21.69 -5.67
N PHE A 464 -6.84 20.78 -6.66
CA PHE A 464 -8.04 20.36 -7.38
C PHE A 464 -8.96 19.55 -6.45
N ILE A 465 -8.40 18.61 -5.69
CA ILE A 465 -9.15 17.79 -4.72
C ILE A 465 -9.72 18.66 -3.60
N VAL A 466 -8.93 19.59 -3.06
CA VAL A 466 -9.40 20.53 -2.02
C VAL A 466 -10.57 21.36 -2.53
N LYS A 467 -10.48 21.93 -3.74
CA LYS A 467 -11.55 22.72 -4.35
C LYS A 467 -12.79 21.88 -4.65
N LEU A 468 -12.61 20.67 -5.16
CA LEU A 468 -13.71 19.74 -5.42
C LEU A 468 -14.48 19.42 -4.15
N LEU A 469 -13.79 19.06 -3.08
CA LEU A 469 -14.41 18.74 -1.79
C LEU A 469 -15.13 19.95 -1.17
N LYS A 470 -14.54 21.16 -1.27
CA LYS A 470 -15.18 22.40 -0.82
C LYS A 470 -16.46 22.68 -1.62
N ALA A 471 -16.38 22.61 -2.96
CA ALA A 471 -17.55 22.83 -3.82
C ALA A 471 -18.66 21.79 -3.55
N TRP A 472 -18.30 20.54 -3.33
CA TRP A 472 -19.23 19.48 -2.97
C TRP A 472 -19.92 19.76 -1.63
N ARG A 473 -19.14 20.07 -0.58
CA ARG A 473 -19.67 20.43 0.73
C ARG A 473 -20.59 21.64 0.68
N ASP A 474 -20.17 22.69 -0.01
CA ASP A 474 -20.94 23.94 -0.11
C ASP A 474 -22.27 23.73 -0.85
N LYS A 475 -22.30 22.81 -1.82
CA LYS A 475 -23.51 22.44 -2.57
C LYS A 475 -24.45 21.53 -1.79
N THR A 476 -23.91 20.58 -1.02
CA THR A 476 -24.70 19.45 -0.49
C THR A 476 -24.79 19.40 1.04
N GLY A 477 -23.98 20.19 1.74
CA GLY A 477 -23.77 20.07 3.18
C GLY A 477 -22.92 18.88 3.62
N CYS A 478 -22.54 17.97 2.69
CA CYS A 478 -21.77 16.75 2.98
C CYS A 478 -20.28 17.00 2.73
N GLY A 479 -19.45 16.89 3.77
CA GLY A 479 -17.99 17.07 3.66
C GLY A 479 -17.22 15.86 3.14
N LEU A 480 -17.91 14.82 2.63
CA LEU A 480 -17.32 13.56 2.19
C LEU A 480 -17.71 13.25 0.73
N ILE A 481 -16.77 12.65 -0.03
CA ILE A 481 -17.04 12.04 -1.33
C ILE A 481 -16.48 10.61 -1.28
N LEU A 482 -17.26 9.60 -1.70
CA LEU A 482 -16.73 8.24 -1.87
C LEU A 482 -15.56 8.27 -2.87
N ASN A 483 -14.43 7.71 -2.47
CA ASN A 483 -13.21 7.58 -3.27
C ASN A 483 -12.74 6.13 -3.31
N THR A 484 -12.62 5.57 -4.50
CA THR A 484 -12.05 4.24 -4.72
C THR A 484 -11.12 4.22 -5.93
N SER A 485 -10.27 3.20 -6.01
CA SER A 485 -9.31 3.04 -7.10
C SER A 485 -9.97 3.00 -8.48
N PHE A 486 -9.39 3.68 -9.48
CA PHE A 486 -9.87 3.61 -10.85
C PHE A 486 -9.32 2.35 -11.54
N ASN A 487 -10.04 1.27 -11.38
CA ASN A 487 -9.84 -0.03 -12.00
C ASN A 487 -11.10 -0.87 -11.84
N SER A 488 -11.15 -2.02 -12.47
CA SER A 488 -12.09 -3.10 -12.13
C SER A 488 -11.36 -4.16 -11.29
N GLN A 489 -10.74 -5.14 -11.94
CA GLN A 489 -9.97 -6.21 -11.27
C GLN A 489 -8.45 -6.12 -11.54
N GLU A 490 -8.05 -5.39 -12.56
CA GLU A 490 -6.65 -5.10 -12.91
C GLU A 490 -6.00 -4.09 -11.94
N PRO A 491 -4.69 -3.81 -12.06
CA PRO A 491 -4.05 -2.70 -11.36
C PRO A 491 -4.72 -1.36 -11.63
N LEU A 492 -4.49 -0.38 -10.76
CA LEU A 492 -4.93 1.00 -10.94
C LEU A 492 -4.55 1.52 -12.33
N VAL A 493 -5.44 2.21 -13.03
CA VAL A 493 -5.12 2.82 -14.33
C VAL A 493 -3.93 3.78 -14.19
N ASN A 494 -3.07 3.81 -15.19
CA ASN A 494 -1.88 4.66 -15.20
C ASN A 494 -2.02 5.83 -16.16
N THR A 495 -2.55 5.56 -17.36
CA THR A 495 -2.70 6.52 -18.46
C THR A 495 -4.17 6.84 -18.77
N VAL A 496 -4.40 7.95 -19.52
CA VAL A 496 -5.73 8.32 -20.00
C VAL A 496 -6.34 7.22 -20.87
N ASN A 497 -5.53 6.58 -21.72
CA ASN A 497 -6.01 5.48 -22.57
C ASN A 497 -6.50 4.28 -21.76
N GLU A 498 -5.80 3.92 -20.68
CA GLU A 498 -6.24 2.85 -19.77
C GLU A 498 -7.50 3.23 -18.99
N ALA A 499 -7.59 4.49 -18.55
CA ALA A 499 -8.78 5.03 -17.90
C ALA A 499 -10.00 4.93 -18.84
N ARG A 500 -9.84 5.35 -20.10
CA ARG A 500 -10.88 5.25 -21.13
C ARG A 500 -11.26 3.80 -21.45
N ALA A 501 -10.29 2.91 -21.53
CA ALA A 501 -10.53 1.49 -21.72
C ALA A 501 -11.33 0.87 -20.56
N THR A 502 -10.99 1.22 -19.31
CA THR A 502 -11.73 0.77 -18.11
C THR A 502 -13.14 1.38 -18.07
N TRP A 503 -13.27 2.67 -18.35
CA TRP A 503 -14.57 3.34 -18.44
C TRP A 503 -15.48 2.68 -19.48
N ASN A 504 -14.99 2.41 -20.69
CA ASN A 504 -15.77 1.80 -21.76
C ASN A 504 -16.34 0.42 -21.43
N ARG A 505 -15.57 -0.41 -20.68
CA ARG A 505 -15.96 -1.81 -20.35
C ARG A 505 -16.72 -1.98 -19.04
N THR A 506 -16.92 -0.93 -18.24
CA THR A 506 -17.60 -0.97 -16.95
C THR A 506 -18.84 -0.09 -16.93
N GLY A 507 -19.66 -0.18 -15.88
CA GLY A 507 -20.82 0.69 -15.65
C GLY A 507 -20.48 2.10 -15.13
N LEU A 508 -19.23 2.56 -15.25
CA LEU A 508 -18.82 3.91 -14.85
C LEU A 508 -19.44 4.97 -15.78
N ASP A 509 -20.13 5.97 -15.20
CA ASP A 509 -20.97 6.90 -15.96
C ASP A 509 -20.21 8.02 -16.68
N VAL A 510 -19.22 8.60 -16.00
CA VAL A 510 -18.50 9.81 -16.44
C VAL A 510 -17.00 9.55 -16.37
N LEU A 511 -16.26 10.02 -17.36
CA LEU A 511 -14.80 10.06 -17.36
C LEU A 511 -14.32 11.50 -17.44
N VAL A 512 -13.43 11.90 -16.52
CA VAL A 512 -12.78 13.23 -16.48
C VAL A 512 -11.28 13.05 -16.65
N THR A 513 -10.72 13.68 -17.68
CA THR A 513 -9.30 13.64 -18.03
C THR A 513 -8.80 15.05 -18.39
N PRO A 514 -7.49 15.25 -18.64
CA PRO A 514 -6.99 16.50 -19.20
C PRO A 514 -7.63 16.90 -20.54
N GLU A 515 -8.16 15.92 -21.27
CA GLU A 515 -8.84 16.15 -22.56
C GLU A 515 -10.28 16.67 -22.39
N GLY A 516 -10.83 16.61 -21.16
CA GLY A 516 -12.18 17.08 -20.83
C GLY A 516 -13.05 16.03 -20.16
N ILE A 517 -14.36 16.18 -20.32
CA ILE A 517 -15.39 15.30 -19.75
C ILE A 517 -15.99 14.44 -20.86
N GLU A 518 -15.99 13.12 -20.65
CA GLU A 518 -16.63 12.15 -21.52
C GLU A 518 -17.83 11.51 -20.80
N LEU A 519 -18.96 11.38 -21.52
CA LEU A 519 -20.20 10.80 -21.01
C LEU A 519 -20.56 9.56 -21.82
N LYS A 520 -21.04 8.50 -21.17
CA LYS A 520 -21.65 7.40 -21.88
C LYS A 520 -22.97 7.86 -22.51
N ASP A 521 -23.13 7.52 -23.78
CA ASP A 521 -24.38 7.69 -24.50
C ASP A 521 -25.37 6.59 -24.07
N ASN A 522 -26.28 6.93 -23.15
CA ASN A 522 -27.27 5.97 -22.61
C ASN A 522 -28.28 5.50 -23.67
N SER A 523 -28.29 6.07 -24.88
CA SER A 523 -29.21 5.64 -25.95
C SER A 523 -28.93 4.24 -26.50
N LYS A 524 -27.70 3.70 -26.27
CA LYS A 524 -27.32 2.36 -26.73
C LYS A 524 -27.65 1.23 -25.73
N THR A 525 -27.75 1.54 -24.44
CA THR A 525 -27.98 0.53 -23.38
C THR A 525 -29.44 0.08 -23.30
N GLU A 526 -30.39 0.94 -23.64
CA GLU A 526 -31.81 0.57 -23.71
C GLU A 526 -32.14 -0.33 -24.92
N ALA A 527 -31.40 -0.16 -26.02
CA ALA A 527 -31.59 -0.97 -27.23
C ALA A 527 -31.08 -2.42 -27.09
N GLU A 528 -30.07 -2.68 -26.26
CA GLU A 528 -29.55 -4.03 -26.01
C GLU A 528 -30.37 -4.80 -24.96
N SER A 529 -30.89 -4.08 -23.94
CA SER A 529 -31.77 -4.71 -22.92
C SER A 529 -33.12 -5.13 -23.47
N THR A 530 -33.58 -4.52 -24.56
CA THR A 530 -34.83 -4.89 -25.25
C THR A 530 -34.65 -6.08 -26.21
N LYS A 531 -33.43 -6.33 -26.69
CA LYS A 531 -33.14 -7.49 -27.57
C LYS A 531 -32.96 -8.82 -26.83
N THR A 532 -32.71 -8.79 -25.52
CA THR A 532 -32.57 -10.01 -24.69
C THR A 532 -33.86 -10.42 -23.97
N ARG A 533 -34.98 -9.72 -24.22
CA ARG A 533 -36.31 -10.02 -23.66
C ARG A 533 -37.33 -10.53 -24.71
N ASN A 534 -36.91 -10.81 -25.93
CA ASN A 534 -37.74 -11.44 -26.95
C ASN A 534 -37.22 -12.85 -27.29
#